data_21283e624a3e39a1f4f4dd05ee02d5c1
#
_entry.id   21283e624a3e39a1f4f4dd05ee02d5c1
#
_cell.length_a   1.000
_cell.length_b   1.000
_cell.length_c   1.000
_cell.angle_alpha   90.00
_cell.angle_beta   90.00
_cell.angle_gamma   90.00
#
_symmetry.space_group_name_H-M   'P 1'
#
loop_
_entity.id
_entity.type
_entity.pdbx_description
1 polymer ?
#
loop_
_entity_poly.entity_id
_entity_poly.type
_entity_poly.pdbx_seq_one_letter_code
_entity_poly.pdbx_strand_id
1 'polypeptide(L)'
;MKYTIQKILQGEDEVILRYQTMTPEVERVYYFLNGMEQKLIGWNEKTQVVLELSQILYIESVDGKTFAYTEKEVLRMDHSLNRLETILSDINFFRCSKSMIINIDKVERLKSLPSNRIDAVMRNGEHILISRTYASDFRKRLRGGGENE
;
A
#
# COMPACT_ATOMS: atom_id res chain seq x y z
N MET A 1 -8.65 -11.41 20.70
CA MET A 1 -9.00 -9.98 20.67
C MET A 1 -10.48 -9.81 20.37
N LYS A 2 -11.14 -8.92 21.04
CA LYS A 2 -12.50 -8.59 20.66
C LYS A 2 -12.55 -7.19 20.11
N TYR A 3 -13.56 -6.87 19.33
CA TYR A 3 -13.71 -5.53 18.78
C TYR A 3 -15.19 -5.15 18.75
N THR A 4 -15.44 -3.86 18.71
CA THR A 4 -16.79 -3.32 18.62
C THR A 4 -16.79 -2.22 17.56
N ILE A 5 -17.80 -2.25 16.71
CA ILE A 5 -18.01 -1.21 15.71
C ILE A 5 -19.32 -0.51 16.08
N GLN A 6 -19.27 0.79 16.20
CA GLN A 6 -20.43 1.55 16.66
C GLN A 6 -20.57 2.82 15.85
N LYS A 7 -21.77 3.08 15.35
CA LYS A 7 -22.05 4.33 14.68
C LYS A 7 -22.46 5.35 15.74
N ILE A 8 -21.87 6.53 15.67
CA ILE A 8 -22.20 7.61 16.61
C ILE A 8 -22.96 8.69 15.86
N LEU A 9 -23.74 9.50 16.60
CA LEU A 9 -24.55 10.55 16.00
C LEU A 9 -23.84 11.89 15.99
N GLN A 10 -22.85 12.09 16.82
CA GLN A 10 -22.05 13.31 16.84
C GLN A 10 -20.71 13.01 17.48
N GLY A 11 -19.76 13.91 17.26
CA GLY A 11 -18.37 13.71 17.67
C GLY A 11 -17.50 13.36 16.48
N GLU A 12 -16.22 13.20 16.71
CA GLU A 12 -15.29 12.84 15.65
C GLU A 12 -15.25 11.34 15.47
N ASP A 13 -14.95 10.91 14.25
CA ASP A 13 -14.70 9.51 13.97
C ASP A 13 -13.39 9.12 14.66
N GLU A 14 -13.38 8.00 15.37
CA GLU A 14 -12.17 7.57 16.05
C GLU A 14 -12.04 6.06 16.08
N VAL A 15 -10.81 5.58 16.19
CA VAL A 15 -10.50 4.18 16.41
C VAL A 15 -9.58 4.11 17.62
N ILE A 16 -9.91 3.26 18.58
CA ILE A 16 -9.12 3.11 19.80
C ILE A 16 -8.62 1.68 19.89
N LEU A 17 -7.31 1.51 20.05
CA LEU A 17 -6.72 0.20 20.31
C LEU A 17 -6.30 0.16 21.78
N ARG A 18 -6.94 -0.70 22.55
CA ARG A 18 -6.62 -0.88 23.97
C ARG A 18 -6.03 -2.27 24.15
N TYR A 19 -4.87 -2.35 24.77
CA TYR A 19 -4.19 -3.64 24.97
C TYR A 19 -3.39 -3.65 26.27
N GLN A 20 -3.17 -4.85 26.78
CA GLN A 20 -2.33 -5.01 27.97
C GLN A 20 -0.93 -5.44 27.59
N THR A 21 -0.81 -6.29 26.58
CA THR A 21 0.48 -6.85 26.15
C THR A 21 0.53 -6.77 24.63
N MET A 22 1.69 -6.44 24.09
CA MET A 22 1.90 -6.38 22.65
C MET A 22 2.04 -7.79 22.10
N THR A 23 0.92 -8.40 21.76
CA THR A 23 0.89 -9.69 21.10
C THR A 23 1.03 -9.52 19.59
N PRO A 24 1.34 -10.57 18.82
CA PRO A 24 1.40 -10.43 17.35
C PRO A 24 0.12 -9.90 16.75
N GLU A 25 -1.03 -10.26 17.30
CA GLU A 25 -2.31 -9.78 16.81
C GLU A 25 -2.49 -8.29 17.08
N VAL A 26 -2.16 -7.85 18.29
CA VAL A 26 -2.22 -6.45 18.67
C VAL A 26 -1.22 -5.64 17.83
N GLU A 27 -0.03 -6.20 17.59
CA GLU A 27 1.00 -5.54 16.82
C GLU A 27 0.54 -5.24 15.39
N ARG A 28 -0.17 -6.17 14.77
CA ARG A 28 -0.70 -5.94 13.42
C ARG A 28 -1.65 -4.75 13.38
N VAL A 29 -2.55 -4.65 14.37
CA VAL A 29 -3.50 -3.53 14.44
C VAL A 29 -2.75 -2.23 14.74
N TYR A 30 -1.79 -2.30 15.65
CA TYR A 30 -0.99 -1.14 16.03
C TYR A 30 -0.28 -0.54 14.81
N TYR A 31 0.39 -1.37 14.03
CA TYR A 31 1.10 -0.88 12.85
C TYR A 31 0.15 -0.43 11.74
N PHE A 32 -1.00 -1.07 11.62
CA PHE A 32 -1.99 -0.64 10.67
C PHE A 32 -2.47 0.79 11.00
N LEU A 33 -2.79 1.05 12.26
CA LEU A 33 -3.27 2.37 12.67
C LEU A 33 -2.18 3.44 12.53
N ASN A 34 -0.94 3.11 12.89
CA ASN A 34 0.17 4.04 12.69
C ASN A 34 0.42 4.30 11.22
N GLY A 35 0.23 3.30 10.37
CA GLY A 35 0.40 3.46 8.94
C GLY A 35 -0.58 4.43 8.32
N MET A 36 -1.76 4.57 8.90
CA MET A 36 -2.76 5.52 8.39
C MET A 36 -2.28 6.97 8.49
N GLU A 37 -1.38 7.26 9.43
CA GLU A 37 -0.85 8.60 9.60
C GLU A 37 0.60 8.71 9.12
N GLN A 38 1.17 7.63 8.62
CA GLN A 38 2.56 7.65 8.19
C GLN A 38 2.73 8.50 6.94
N LYS A 39 3.81 9.23 6.90
CA LYS A 39 4.16 10.08 5.77
C LYS A 39 5.55 9.73 5.28
N LEU A 40 5.79 9.97 4.01
CA LEU A 40 7.08 9.78 3.39
C LEU A 40 7.55 11.08 2.78
N ILE A 41 8.85 11.22 2.61
CA ILE A 41 9.44 12.39 1.95
C ILE A 41 9.80 12.02 0.53
N GLY A 42 9.28 12.78 -0.42
CA GLY A 42 9.69 12.69 -1.80
C GLY A 42 10.39 13.98 -2.22
N TRP A 43 11.03 13.95 -3.38
CA TRP A 43 11.77 15.08 -3.90
C TRP A 43 11.25 15.47 -5.27
N ASN A 44 10.94 16.75 -5.43
CA ASN A 44 10.69 17.33 -6.73
C ASN A 44 11.88 18.26 -6.96
N GLU A 45 12.85 17.77 -7.70
CA GLU A 45 14.13 18.45 -7.90
C GLU A 45 14.80 18.73 -6.54
N LYS A 46 14.86 19.97 -6.11
CA LYS A 46 15.50 20.35 -4.83
C LYS A 46 14.50 20.56 -3.70
N THR A 47 13.22 20.38 -3.98
CA THR A 47 12.17 20.62 -2.98
C THR A 47 11.71 19.30 -2.38
N GLN A 48 11.66 19.25 -1.06
CA GLN A 48 11.10 18.10 -0.37
C GLN A 48 9.60 18.24 -0.29
N VAL A 49 8.91 17.15 -0.57
CA VAL A 49 7.45 17.09 -0.51
C VAL A 49 7.06 16.03 0.49
N VAL A 50 6.21 16.39 1.43
CA VAL A 50 5.69 15.44 2.42
C VAL A 50 4.49 14.75 1.79
N LEU A 51 4.61 13.43 1.61
CA LEU A 51 3.57 12.62 1.00
C LEU A 51 2.79 11.85 2.05
N GLU A 52 1.48 11.93 1.99
CA GLU A 52 0.65 11.00 2.71
C GLU A 52 0.57 9.73 1.89
N LEU A 53 0.54 8.58 2.53
CA LEU A 53 0.54 7.31 1.80
C LEU A 53 -0.67 7.17 0.87
N SER A 54 -1.81 7.75 1.24
CA SER A 54 -3.00 7.71 0.40
C SER A 54 -2.84 8.47 -0.92
N GLN A 55 -1.82 9.30 -1.06
CA GLN A 55 -1.58 10.03 -2.30
C GLN A 55 -0.78 9.21 -3.30
N ILE A 56 -0.12 8.15 -2.85
CA ILE A 56 0.75 7.35 -3.71
C ILE A 56 -0.05 6.28 -4.44
N LEU A 57 0.06 6.26 -5.75
CA LEU A 57 -0.58 5.25 -6.59
C LEU A 57 0.31 4.01 -6.69
N TYR A 58 1.56 4.21 -7.00
CA TYR A 58 2.54 3.14 -7.07
C TYR A 58 3.95 3.71 -6.97
N ILE A 59 4.90 2.83 -6.72
CA ILE A 59 6.31 3.20 -6.59
C ILE A 59 7.10 2.33 -7.55
N GLU A 60 8.01 2.92 -8.28
CA GLU A 60 8.78 2.21 -9.30
C GLU A 60 10.28 2.47 -9.14
N SER A 61 11.08 1.44 -9.37
CA SER A 61 12.53 1.58 -9.43
C SER A 61 12.95 1.59 -10.89
N VAL A 62 13.66 2.63 -11.30
CA VAL A 62 14.15 2.78 -12.66
C VAL A 62 15.62 3.18 -12.58
N ASP A 63 16.50 2.36 -13.18
CA ASP A 63 17.94 2.64 -13.19
C ASP A 63 18.53 2.89 -11.81
N GLY A 64 18.08 2.10 -10.84
CA GLY A 64 18.60 2.21 -9.47
C GLY A 64 18.02 3.35 -8.66
N LYS A 65 17.09 4.11 -9.22
CA LYS A 65 16.43 5.21 -8.52
C LYS A 65 14.97 4.84 -8.28
N THR A 66 14.42 5.34 -7.20
CA THR A 66 13.04 5.02 -6.79
C THR A 66 12.16 6.25 -6.93
N PHE A 67 10.99 6.06 -7.53
CA PHE A 67 10.04 7.14 -7.78
C PHE A 67 8.66 6.76 -7.27
N ALA A 68 7.99 7.71 -6.60
CA ALA A 68 6.61 7.55 -6.17
C ALA A 68 5.73 8.37 -7.12
N TYR A 69 4.66 7.73 -7.61
CA TYR A 69 3.74 8.36 -8.55
C TYR A 69 2.45 8.71 -7.83
N THR A 70 2.05 9.98 -7.95
CA THR A 70 0.76 10.44 -7.43
C THR A 70 -0.09 10.88 -8.63
N GLU A 71 -1.30 11.33 -8.39
CA GLU A 71 -2.13 11.82 -9.49
C GLU A 71 -1.59 13.13 -10.06
N LYS A 72 -0.77 13.85 -9.30
CA LYS A 72 -0.29 15.17 -9.69
C LYS A 72 1.16 15.19 -10.15
N GLU A 73 2.00 14.34 -9.62
CA GLU A 73 3.43 14.44 -9.87
C GLU A 73 4.17 13.15 -9.61
N VAL A 74 5.41 13.10 -10.02
CA VAL A 74 6.31 12.00 -9.78
C VAL A 74 7.44 12.52 -8.90
N LEU A 75 7.68 11.85 -7.79
CA LEU A 75 8.65 12.29 -6.80
C LEU A 75 9.74 11.24 -6.62
N ARG A 76 10.99 11.68 -6.55
CA ARG A 76 12.10 10.78 -6.29
C ARG A 76 12.13 10.46 -4.80
N MET A 77 12.37 9.21 -4.46
CA MET A 77 12.42 8.75 -3.08
C MET A 77 13.87 8.42 -2.72
N ASP A 78 14.23 8.66 -1.45
CA ASP A 78 15.58 8.34 -0.98
C ASP A 78 15.75 6.87 -0.64
N HIS A 79 14.69 6.19 -0.30
CA HIS A 79 14.75 4.78 0.05
C HIS A 79 14.75 3.88 -1.17
N SER A 80 15.44 2.75 -1.08
CA SER A 80 15.35 1.72 -2.13
C SER A 80 13.97 1.09 -2.13
N LEU A 81 13.62 0.41 -3.22
CA LEU A 81 12.34 -0.28 -3.31
C LEU A 81 12.23 -1.37 -2.25
N ASN A 82 13.33 -2.09 -1.98
CA ASN A 82 13.31 -3.12 -0.93
C ASN A 82 13.04 -2.52 0.44
N ARG A 83 13.63 -1.37 0.72
CA ARG A 83 13.41 -0.70 2.00
C ARG A 83 11.96 -0.23 2.11
N LEU A 84 11.42 0.32 1.04
CA LEU A 84 10.03 0.76 1.03
C LEU A 84 9.07 -0.41 1.18
N GLU A 85 9.39 -1.56 0.59
CA GLU A 85 8.58 -2.75 0.79
C GLU A 85 8.49 -3.11 2.28
N THR A 86 9.60 -3.03 2.99
CA THR A 86 9.61 -3.30 4.43
C THR A 86 8.83 -2.25 5.21
N ILE A 87 9.05 -0.97 4.91
CA ILE A 87 8.36 0.12 5.60
C ILE A 87 6.84 0.03 5.41
N LEU A 88 6.41 -0.36 4.22
CA LEU A 88 5.00 -0.36 3.83
C LEU A 88 4.33 -1.73 3.95
N SER A 89 5.00 -2.72 4.55
CA SER A 89 4.52 -4.10 4.57
C SER A 89 3.19 -4.29 5.32
N ASP A 90 2.94 -3.45 6.32
CA ASP A 90 1.74 -3.61 7.15
C ASP A 90 0.56 -2.76 6.69
N ILE A 91 0.69 -2.11 5.57
CA ILE A 91 -0.39 -1.33 4.99
C ILE A 91 -0.63 -1.81 3.56
N ASN A 92 -1.61 -1.23 2.91
CA ASN A 92 -2.11 -1.76 1.64
C ASN A 92 -1.23 -1.48 0.43
N PHE A 93 0.07 -1.69 0.59
CA PHE A 93 1.04 -1.63 -0.51
C PHE A 93 1.56 -3.04 -0.76
N PHE A 94 1.72 -3.38 -2.02
CA PHE A 94 2.09 -4.74 -2.40
C PHE A 94 3.18 -4.74 -3.47
N ARG A 95 4.26 -5.50 -3.22
CA ARG A 95 5.32 -5.67 -4.23
C ARG A 95 4.74 -6.51 -5.36
N CYS A 96 4.59 -5.92 -6.53
CA CYS A 96 3.93 -6.60 -7.65
C CYS A 96 4.89 -7.02 -8.76
N SER A 97 6.14 -6.60 -8.66
CA SER A 97 7.21 -7.06 -9.56
C SER A 97 8.54 -6.73 -8.92
N LYS A 98 9.63 -7.07 -9.60
CA LYS A 98 10.96 -6.74 -9.09
C LYS A 98 11.16 -5.23 -8.99
N SER A 99 10.47 -4.46 -9.80
CA SER A 99 10.69 -3.03 -9.91
C SER A 99 9.50 -2.18 -9.43
N MET A 100 8.45 -2.78 -8.89
CA MET A 100 7.26 -2.01 -8.53
C MET A 100 6.57 -2.43 -7.26
N ILE A 101 6.03 -1.43 -6.56
CA ILE A 101 5.12 -1.61 -5.43
C ILE A 101 3.84 -0.85 -5.79
N ILE A 102 2.69 -1.50 -5.64
CA ILE A 102 1.40 -0.92 -5.99
C ILE A 102 0.60 -0.60 -4.72
N ASN A 103 -0.13 0.50 -4.73
CA ASN A 103 -1.07 0.80 -3.66
C ASN A 103 -2.40 0.13 -4.00
N ILE A 104 -2.74 -0.93 -3.29
CA ILE A 104 -3.92 -1.72 -3.57
C ILE A 104 -5.20 -0.87 -3.49
N ASP A 105 -5.25 0.09 -2.58
CA ASP A 105 -6.43 0.94 -2.43
C ASP A 105 -6.68 1.85 -3.62
N LYS A 106 -5.70 1.99 -4.51
CA LYS A 106 -5.82 2.85 -5.69
C LYS A 106 -5.99 2.06 -6.96
N VAL A 107 -6.20 0.76 -6.87
CA VAL A 107 -6.51 -0.08 -8.03
C VAL A 107 -7.99 0.07 -8.34
N GLU A 108 -8.30 0.36 -9.59
CA GLU A 108 -9.67 0.49 -10.04
C GLU A 108 -10.23 -0.78 -10.66
N ARG A 109 -9.44 -1.47 -11.45
CA ARG A 109 -9.86 -2.68 -12.15
C ARG A 109 -8.72 -3.67 -12.28
N LEU A 110 -9.07 -4.94 -12.39
CA LEU A 110 -8.12 -6.02 -12.58
C LEU A 110 -8.58 -6.89 -13.75
N LYS A 111 -7.61 -7.34 -14.55
CA LYS A 111 -7.87 -8.26 -15.63
C LYS A 111 -6.84 -9.38 -15.57
N SER A 112 -7.30 -10.62 -15.54
CA SER A 112 -6.39 -11.77 -15.60
C SER A 112 -5.83 -11.91 -17.01
N LEU A 113 -4.54 -12.16 -17.09
CA LEU A 113 -3.84 -12.33 -18.35
C LEU A 113 -3.30 -13.76 -18.44
N PRO A 114 -2.93 -14.22 -19.65
CA PRO A 114 -2.31 -15.53 -19.79
C PRO A 114 -1.05 -15.64 -18.96
N SER A 115 -0.69 -16.88 -18.59
CA SER A 115 0.50 -17.19 -17.79
C SER A 115 0.47 -16.60 -16.38
N ASN A 116 -0.72 -16.60 -15.81
CA ASN A 116 -0.92 -16.18 -14.40
C ASN A 116 -0.39 -14.78 -14.10
N ARG A 117 -0.59 -13.85 -15.01
CA ARG A 117 -0.27 -12.44 -14.79
C ARG A 117 -1.57 -11.67 -14.60
N ILE A 118 -1.46 -10.47 -14.07
CA ILE A 118 -2.63 -9.62 -13.85
C ILE A 118 -2.33 -8.22 -14.37
N ASP A 119 -3.29 -7.64 -15.09
CA ASP A 119 -3.23 -6.25 -15.49
C ASP A 119 -4.07 -5.46 -14.50
N ALA A 120 -3.43 -4.58 -13.74
CA ALA A 120 -4.12 -3.72 -12.76
C ALA A 120 -4.22 -2.33 -13.35
N VAL A 121 -5.44 -1.80 -13.44
CA VAL A 121 -5.65 -0.44 -13.89
C VAL A 121 -5.82 0.45 -12.67
N MET A 122 -4.95 1.42 -12.54
CA MET A 122 -4.96 2.35 -11.42
C MET A 122 -6.00 3.45 -11.66
N ARG A 123 -6.32 4.18 -10.59
CA ARG A 123 -7.33 5.26 -10.69
C ARG A 123 -6.93 6.38 -11.66
N ASN A 124 -5.65 6.53 -11.93
CA ASN A 124 -5.19 7.52 -12.91
C ASN A 124 -5.19 6.98 -14.34
N GLY A 125 -5.67 5.75 -14.54
CA GLY A 125 -5.73 5.14 -15.87
C GLY A 125 -4.49 4.35 -16.27
N GLU A 126 -3.42 4.39 -15.47
CA GLU A 126 -2.21 3.67 -15.80
C GLU A 126 -2.38 2.18 -15.58
N HIS A 127 -1.78 1.37 -16.45
CA HIS A 127 -1.80 -0.07 -16.36
C HIS A 127 -0.52 -0.56 -15.71
N ILE A 128 -0.65 -1.36 -14.66
CA ILE A 128 0.50 -1.95 -13.97
C ILE A 128 0.40 -3.46 -14.09
N LEU A 129 1.47 -4.07 -14.56
CA LEU A 129 1.52 -5.52 -14.69
C LEU A 129 1.96 -6.15 -13.38
N ILE A 130 1.14 -7.03 -12.83
CA ILE A 130 1.52 -7.84 -11.69
C ILE A 130 2.10 -9.12 -12.24
N SER A 131 3.37 -9.35 -11.96
CA SER A 131 4.09 -10.46 -12.55
C SER A 131 3.59 -11.80 -12.04
N ARG A 132 3.85 -12.85 -12.82
CA ARG A 132 3.44 -14.20 -12.48
C ARG A 132 3.88 -14.61 -11.07
N THR A 133 5.08 -14.24 -10.68
CA THR A 133 5.64 -14.59 -9.39
C THR A 133 4.81 -14.03 -8.23
N TYR A 134 4.20 -12.87 -8.41
CA TYR A 134 3.48 -12.20 -7.34
C TYR A 134 1.95 -12.32 -7.45
N ALA A 135 1.44 -12.85 -8.54
CA ALA A 135 0.00 -12.84 -8.81
C ALA A 135 -0.83 -13.61 -7.79
N SER A 136 -0.36 -14.77 -7.36
CA SER A 136 -1.10 -15.58 -6.39
C SER A 136 -1.22 -14.86 -5.04
N ASP A 137 -0.13 -14.28 -4.57
CA ASP A 137 -0.13 -13.54 -3.31
C ASP A 137 -0.98 -12.29 -3.41
N PHE A 138 -0.97 -11.64 -4.57
CA PHE A 138 -1.81 -10.47 -4.80
C PHE A 138 -3.29 -10.82 -4.68
N ARG A 139 -3.70 -11.93 -5.30
CA ARG A 139 -5.09 -12.37 -5.22
C ARG A 139 -5.48 -12.71 -3.78
N LYS A 140 -4.59 -13.34 -3.03
CA LYS A 140 -4.84 -13.62 -1.63
C LYS A 140 -5.01 -12.34 -0.83
N ARG A 141 -4.19 -11.36 -1.10
CA ARG A 141 -4.24 -10.08 -0.41
C ARG A 141 -5.57 -9.38 -0.65
N LEU A 142 -6.07 -9.44 -1.88
CA LEU A 142 -7.35 -8.84 -2.22
C LEU A 142 -8.52 -9.54 -1.52
N ARG A 143 -8.41 -10.81 -1.24
CA ARG A 143 -9.47 -11.55 -0.55
C ARG A 143 -9.39 -11.43 0.97
N GLY A 144 -8.59 -10.49 1.45
CA GLY A 144 -8.52 -10.25 2.87
C GLY A 144 -7.80 -11.31 3.66
N GLY A 145 -6.79 -11.90 3.09
CA GLY A 145 -5.99 -12.86 3.80
C GLY A 145 -6.25 -14.30 3.44
N GLY A 146 -6.91 -14.51 2.35
CA GLY A 146 -7.05 -15.86 1.86
C GLY A 146 -8.08 -16.71 2.51
N GLU A 147 -9.06 -16.13 3.12
CA GLU A 147 -10.02 -16.87 3.69
C GLU A 147 -10.79 -17.62 2.80
N ASN A 148 -11.15 -18.44 2.83
CA ASN A 148 -11.78 -19.23 2.15
C ASN A 148 -12.67 -18.85 1.32
N GLU A 149 -12.82 -18.78 0.71
CA GLU A 149 -13.68 -18.51 -0.13
C GLU A 149 -13.77 -19.20 -1.05
#